data_e6dd5b7fc8bb7dee67e345315fef09b2
#
_entry.id   e6dd5b7fc8bb7dee67e345315fef09b2
#
_cell.length_a   1.000
_cell.length_b   1.000
_cell.length_c   1.000
_cell.angle_alpha   90.00
_cell.angle_beta   90.00
_cell.angle_gamma   90.00
#
_symmetry.space_group_name_H-M   'P 1'
#
loop_
_entity.id
_entity.type
_entity.pdbx_description
1 polymer ?
#
loop_
_entity_poly.entity_id
_entity_poly.type
_entity_poly.pdbx_seq_one_letter_code
_entity_poly.pdbx_strand_id
1 'polypeptide(L)'
;MDTKIFLDSGDPQETREALKILGNLDGQTTNPSLIAKNPQAQGKKFTTKEVYSFYRKVVEEISGLIPQGSVSVEVYADKNTRVETMINQAKEMNTWIPNSHIKLPITQNGLEAASALVKQGIRVNMTLCFTQQQAAAVYAATKGAKKGEVFVSPFIGRLDDKAINGLDLVKNCVEMFKAGDGHVEVLAASTRNLYHHLACLEMGADIITSPLTILKQWQEKQPVPAEPTNLQPIGYENLDLNKPWTEFNIQHELTVAGIDKFCSDWDQLILP
;
A
#
# COMPACT_ATOMS: atom_id res chain seq x y z
N MET A 1 -14.85 14.50 -3.34
CA MET A 1 -14.93 13.02 -3.38
C MET A 1 -14.73 12.55 -1.96
N ASP A 2 -15.44 11.54 -1.53
CA ASP A 2 -15.24 11.02 -0.18
C ASP A 2 -14.01 10.10 -0.20
N THR A 3 -13.10 10.32 0.74
CA THR A 3 -11.91 9.49 0.92
C THR A 3 -12.31 8.07 1.30
N LYS A 4 -11.79 7.07 0.61
CA LYS A 4 -12.03 5.65 0.90
C LYS A 4 -11.25 5.23 2.15
N ILE A 5 -11.90 4.49 3.04
CA ILE A 5 -11.30 4.00 4.29
C ILE A 5 -10.93 2.53 4.16
N PHE A 6 -9.64 2.24 4.29
CA PHE A 6 -9.09 0.89 4.28
C PHE A 6 -8.55 0.52 5.66
N LEU A 7 -8.64 -0.76 5.97
CA LEU A 7 -7.96 -1.36 7.12
C LEU A 7 -6.55 -1.83 6.70
N ASP A 8 -5.53 -1.56 7.50
CA ASP A 8 -4.16 -2.10 7.29
C ASP A 8 -3.95 -3.30 8.23
N SER A 9 -4.26 -4.50 7.76
CA SER A 9 -4.22 -5.72 8.56
C SER A 9 -4.09 -6.99 7.72
N GLY A 10 -3.43 -7.99 8.28
CA GLY A 10 -3.38 -9.37 7.76
C GLY A 10 -4.27 -10.35 8.55
N ASP A 11 -5.20 -9.85 9.36
CA ASP A 11 -6.09 -10.67 10.20
C ASP A 11 -7.57 -10.45 9.83
N PRO A 12 -8.28 -11.48 9.33
CA PRO A 12 -9.72 -11.38 9.03
C PRO A 12 -10.60 -11.05 10.25
N GLN A 13 -10.14 -11.33 11.47
CA GLN A 13 -10.89 -10.94 12.67
C GLN A 13 -10.89 -9.43 12.87
N GLU A 14 -9.77 -8.76 12.58
CA GLU A 14 -9.71 -7.29 12.57
C GLU A 14 -10.63 -6.70 11.49
N THR A 15 -10.78 -7.38 10.33
CA THR A 15 -11.76 -6.99 9.30
C THR A 15 -13.19 -7.04 9.82
N ARG A 16 -13.57 -8.14 10.52
CA ARG A 16 -14.90 -8.27 11.13
C ARG A 16 -15.16 -7.19 12.19
N GLU A 17 -14.11 -6.86 12.95
CA GLU A 17 -14.22 -5.84 13.99
C GLU A 17 -14.34 -4.43 13.37
N ALA A 18 -13.53 -4.11 12.35
CA ALA A 18 -13.63 -2.85 11.62
C ALA A 18 -15.03 -2.66 11.01
N LEU A 19 -15.61 -3.70 10.40
CA LEU A 19 -16.98 -3.66 9.86
C LEU A 19 -18.03 -3.41 10.93
N LYS A 20 -17.87 -3.98 12.14
CA LYS A 20 -18.80 -3.72 13.26
C LYS A 20 -18.75 -2.26 13.71
N ILE A 21 -17.59 -1.65 13.67
CA ILE A 21 -17.35 -0.29 14.15
C ILE A 21 -17.76 0.75 13.11
N LEU A 22 -17.40 0.52 11.83
CA LEU A 22 -17.59 1.51 10.77
C LEU A 22 -18.88 1.28 9.95
N GLY A 23 -19.47 0.09 10.02
CA GLY A 23 -20.61 -0.32 9.19
C GLY A 23 -20.23 -0.70 7.74
N ASN A 24 -19.19 -0.10 7.19
CA ASN A 24 -18.63 -0.39 5.88
C ASN A 24 -17.12 -0.25 5.90
N LEU A 25 -16.45 -0.90 4.95
CA LEU A 25 -15.03 -0.80 4.71
C LEU A 25 -14.75 -0.84 3.20
N ASP A 26 -14.10 0.20 2.67
CA ASP A 26 -13.86 0.33 1.23
C ASP A 26 -12.71 -0.55 0.74
N GLY A 27 -11.91 -1.08 1.66
CA GLY A 27 -10.84 -2.01 1.32
C GLY A 27 -9.96 -2.40 2.50
N GLN A 28 -8.95 -3.18 2.18
CA GLN A 28 -7.93 -3.62 3.14
C GLN A 28 -6.58 -3.79 2.45
N THR A 29 -5.52 -3.29 3.09
CA THR A 29 -4.15 -3.56 2.65
C THR A 29 -3.55 -4.68 3.48
N THR A 30 -2.90 -5.61 2.80
CA THR A 30 -2.04 -6.63 3.41
C THR A 30 -0.60 -6.45 2.94
N ASN A 31 0.34 -7.07 3.62
CA ASN A 31 1.74 -7.16 3.25
C ASN A 31 2.40 -8.33 3.99
N PRO A 32 3.63 -8.75 3.58
CA PRO A 32 4.32 -9.87 4.22
C PRO A 32 4.44 -9.75 5.74
N SER A 33 4.74 -8.55 6.26
CA SER A 33 4.85 -8.32 7.71
C SER A 33 3.51 -8.48 8.44
N LEU A 34 2.41 -8.05 7.84
CA LEU A 34 1.07 -8.20 8.44
C LEU A 34 0.62 -9.66 8.42
N ILE A 35 0.92 -10.40 7.36
CA ILE A 35 0.65 -11.84 7.29
C ILE A 35 1.49 -12.59 8.33
N ALA A 36 2.76 -12.23 8.51
CA ALA A 36 3.60 -12.82 9.55
C ALA A 36 3.10 -12.56 10.97
N LYS A 37 2.44 -11.42 11.19
CA LYS A 37 1.83 -11.06 12.49
C LYS A 37 0.45 -11.69 12.72
N ASN A 38 -0.15 -12.33 11.71
CA ASN A 38 -1.45 -12.99 11.89
C ASN A 38 -1.37 -14.00 13.05
N PRO A 39 -2.31 -13.97 14.01
CA PRO A 39 -2.29 -14.88 15.17
C PRO A 39 -2.21 -16.36 14.79
N GLN A 40 -2.78 -16.74 13.64
CA GLN A 40 -2.73 -18.12 13.15
C GLN A 40 -1.35 -18.52 12.58
N ALA A 41 -0.51 -17.56 12.23
CA ALA A 41 0.86 -17.79 11.75
C ALA A 41 1.89 -17.81 12.89
N GLN A 42 1.58 -17.17 14.01
CA GLN A 42 2.53 -17.03 15.12
C GLN A 42 2.96 -18.38 15.69
N GLY A 43 4.26 -18.55 15.86
CA GLY A 43 4.87 -19.79 16.36
C GLY A 43 4.87 -20.95 15.36
N LYS A 44 4.37 -20.75 14.15
CA LYS A 44 4.39 -21.76 13.09
C LYS A 44 5.50 -21.53 12.09
N LYS A 45 5.91 -22.61 11.46
CA LYS A 45 6.77 -22.61 10.28
C LYS A 45 6.06 -23.35 9.15
N PHE A 46 6.25 -22.86 7.94
CA PHE A 46 5.58 -23.34 6.76
C PHE A 46 6.61 -23.74 5.70
N THR A 47 6.30 -24.69 4.86
CA THR A 47 6.95 -24.79 3.57
C THR A 47 6.58 -23.58 2.70
N THR A 48 7.36 -23.27 1.67
CA THR A 48 7.03 -22.18 0.74
C THR A 48 5.61 -22.30 0.18
N LYS A 49 5.18 -23.53 -0.18
CA LYS A 49 3.82 -23.76 -0.68
C LYS A 49 2.73 -23.50 0.37
N GLU A 50 2.98 -23.88 1.60
CA GLU A 50 2.01 -23.71 2.69
C GLU A 50 1.84 -22.25 3.08
N VAL A 51 2.91 -21.43 3.10
CA VAL A 51 2.81 -20.02 3.43
C VAL A 51 1.99 -19.25 2.38
N TYR A 52 2.17 -19.56 1.09
CA TYR A 52 1.30 -19.01 0.04
C TYR A 52 -0.14 -19.48 0.15
N SER A 53 -0.37 -20.76 0.48
CA SER A 53 -1.70 -21.30 0.74
C SER A 53 -2.37 -20.63 1.96
N PHE A 54 -1.59 -20.34 3.00
CA PHE A 54 -2.06 -19.60 4.16
C PHE A 54 -2.44 -18.16 3.79
N TYR A 55 -1.56 -17.45 3.08
CA TYR A 55 -1.83 -16.08 2.62
C TYR A 55 -3.09 -16.02 1.77
N ARG A 56 -3.22 -16.94 0.81
CA ARG A 56 -4.41 -17.07 -0.03
C ARG A 56 -5.68 -17.21 0.81
N LYS A 57 -5.71 -18.11 1.79
CA LYS A 57 -6.86 -18.30 2.69
C LYS A 57 -7.22 -17.01 3.45
N VAL A 58 -6.21 -16.29 3.95
CA VAL A 58 -6.43 -15.02 4.64
C VAL A 58 -7.11 -14.00 3.73
N VAL A 59 -6.59 -13.80 2.51
CA VAL A 59 -7.18 -12.80 1.59
C VAL A 59 -8.53 -13.24 1.01
N GLU A 60 -8.75 -14.55 0.82
CA GLU A 60 -10.07 -15.10 0.43
C GLU A 60 -11.12 -14.80 1.51
N GLU A 61 -10.78 -14.97 2.80
CA GLU A 61 -11.67 -14.66 3.92
C GLU A 61 -11.94 -13.16 4.00
N ILE A 62 -10.89 -12.31 3.90
CA ILE A 62 -11.04 -10.85 3.86
C ILE A 62 -11.94 -10.42 2.69
N SER A 63 -11.68 -10.92 1.47
CA SER A 63 -12.46 -10.61 0.28
C SER A 63 -13.94 -11.00 0.43
N GLY A 64 -14.21 -12.14 1.07
CA GLY A 64 -15.58 -12.57 1.39
C GLY A 64 -16.31 -11.64 2.36
N LEU A 65 -15.58 -10.98 3.26
CA LEU A 65 -16.12 -10.01 4.22
C LEU A 65 -16.39 -8.63 3.59
N ILE A 66 -15.58 -8.23 2.61
CA ILE A 66 -15.68 -6.93 1.92
C ILE A 66 -15.75 -7.12 0.40
N PRO A 67 -16.76 -7.80 -0.13
CA PRO A 67 -16.82 -8.19 -1.55
C PRO A 67 -16.88 -7.00 -2.53
N GLN A 68 -17.29 -5.82 -2.07
CA GLN A 68 -17.31 -4.57 -2.85
C GLN A 68 -16.06 -3.70 -2.62
N GLY A 69 -15.28 -4.01 -1.59
CA GLY A 69 -14.04 -3.32 -1.26
C GLY A 69 -12.85 -3.85 -2.05
N SER A 70 -11.73 -3.14 -1.99
CA SER A 70 -10.46 -3.57 -2.58
C SER A 70 -9.59 -4.31 -1.56
N VAL A 71 -8.92 -5.39 -1.97
CA VAL A 71 -7.93 -6.09 -1.13
C VAL A 71 -6.56 -6.06 -1.80
N SER A 72 -5.59 -5.41 -1.16
CA SER A 72 -4.21 -5.38 -1.67
C SER A 72 -3.47 -6.65 -1.25
N VAL A 73 -2.95 -7.39 -2.25
CA VAL A 73 -2.20 -8.65 -2.08
C VAL A 73 -0.78 -8.44 -2.58
N GLU A 74 0.21 -8.50 -1.69
CA GLU A 74 1.59 -8.16 -2.02
C GLU A 74 2.39 -9.38 -2.47
N VAL A 75 3.08 -9.25 -3.63
CA VAL A 75 4.03 -10.27 -4.11
C VAL A 75 5.25 -10.31 -3.19
N TYR A 76 5.90 -11.47 -3.12
CA TYR A 76 7.25 -11.54 -2.55
C TYR A 76 8.23 -10.97 -3.57
N ALA A 77 8.97 -9.97 -3.16
CA ALA A 77 9.96 -9.32 -4.03
C ALA A 77 11.16 -8.85 -3.20
N ASP A 78 12.30 -9.50 -3.38
CA ASP A 78 13.60 -9.07 -2.89
C ASP A 78 14.36 -8.27 -3.96
N LYS A 79 15.58 -7.82 -3.62
CA LYS A 79 16.45 -7.08 -4.55
C LYS A 79 16.85 -7.84 -5.81
N ASN A 80 16.73 -9.18 -5.82
CA ASN A 80 17.12 -10.05 -6.92
C ASN A 80 15.91 -10.53 -7.75
N THR A 81 14.70 -10.24 -7.29
CA THR A 81 13.48 -10.73 -7.93
C THR A 81 13.30 -10.08 -9.29
N ARG A 82 13.25 -10.93 -10.33
CA ARG A 82 13.13 -10.50 -11.73
C ARG A 82 11.70 -10.06 -12.05
N VAL A 83 11.57 -9.22 -13.09
CA VAL A 83 10.27 -8.74 -13.60
C VAL A 83 9.32 -9.88 -13.91
N GLU A 84 9.78 -10.91 -14.63
CA GLU A 84 8.94 -12.07 -14.99
C GLU A 84 8.45 -12.83 -13.77
N THR A 85 9.27 -12.94 -12.72
CA THR A 85 8.89 -13.58 -11.46
C THR A 85 7.77 -12.80 -10.78
N MET A 86 7.89 -11.46 -10.69
CA MET A 86 6.85 -10.59 -10.14
C MET A 86 5.55 -10.70 -10.94
N ILE A 87 5.63 -10.67 -12.29
CA ILE A 87 4.47 -10.79 -13.17
C ILE A 87 3.76 -12.13 -12.96
N ASN A 88 4.51 -13.23 -12.89
CA ASN A 88 3.93 -14.57 -12.71
C ASN A 88 3.25 -14.72 -11.35
N GLN A 89 3.90 -14.27 -10.26
CA GLN A 89 3.28 -14.21 -8.95
C GLN A 89 2.01 -13.33 -8.95
N ALA A 90 2.09 -12.15 -9.55
CA ALA A 90 0.98 -11.22 -9.64
C ALA A 90 -0.23 -11.85 -10.35
N LYS A 91 0.00 -12.53 -11.48
CA LYS A 91 -1.06 -13.23 -12.23
C LYS A 91 -1.70 -14.34 -11.40
N GLU A 92 -0.91 -15.14 -10.72
CA GLU A 92 -1.42 -16.19 -9.83
C GLU A 92 -2.24 -15.56 -8.69
N MET A 93 -1.68 -14.61 -7.96
CA MET A 93 -2.35 -13.97 -6.83
C MET A 93 -3.63 -13.24 -7.23
N ASN A 94 -3.67 -12.65 -8.43
CA ASN A 94 -4.87 -12.02 -8.97
C ASN A 94 -6.03 -12.99 -9.16
N THR A 95 -5.76 -14.29 -9.30
CA THR A 95 -6.81 -15.33 -9.38
C THR A 95 -7.38 -15.75 -8.04
N TRP A 96 -6.76 -15.35 -6.92
CA TRP A 96 -7.19 -15.77 -5.60
C TRP A 96 -8.51 -15.13 -5.18
N ILE A 97 -8.73 -13.88 -5.56
CA ILE A 97 -9.92 -13.09 -5.18
C ILE A 97 -10.33 -12.14 -6.31
N PRO A 98 -11.62 -11.85 -6.49
CA PRO A 98 -12.11 -11.01 -7.58
C PRO A 98 -11.80 -9.51 -7.42
N ASN A 99 -11.55 -9.06 -6.19
CA ASN A 99 -11.37 -7.66 -5.83
C ASN A 99 -9.92 -7.30 -5.43
N SER A 100 -8.93 -8.05 -5.97
CA SER A 100 -7.51 -7.84 -5.71
C SER A 100 -6.98 -6.54 -6.32
N HIS A 101 -6.03 -5.90 -5.62
CA HIS A 101 -5.00 -5.03 -6.18
C HIS A 101 -3.65 -5.66 -5.86
N ILE A 102 -2.88 -6.00 -6.88
CA ILE A 102 -1.58 -6.64 -6.66
C ILE A 102 -0.57 -5.59 -6.22
N LYS A 103 0.00 -5.79 -5.05
CA LYS A 103 0.91 -4.83 -4.44
C LYS A 103 2.35 -5.13 -4.83
N LEU A 104 3.05 -4.13 -5.36
CA LEU A 104 4.39 -4.21 -5.93
C LEU A 104 5.27 -3.08 -5.38
N PRO A 105 6.54 -3.32 -5.05
CA PRO A 105 7.44 -2.27 -4.60
C PRO A 105 7.82 -1.31 -5.73
N ILE A 106 8.02 -0.02 -5.42
CA ILE A 106 8.50 0.97 -6.40
C ILE A 106 10.00 0.80 -6.60
N THR A 107 10.33 -0.17 -7.44
CA THR A 107 11.67 -0.44 -7.98
C THR A 107 11.60 -0.44 -9.50
N GLN A 108 12.74 -0.45 -10.19
CA GLN A 108 12.75 -0.59 -11.64
C GLN A 108 11.95 -1.82 -12.10
N ASN A 109 12.22 -2.99 -11.50
CA ASN A 109 11.53 -4.23 -11.83
C ASN A 109 10.04 -4.18 -11.46
N GLY A 110 9.69 -3.54 -10.34
CA GLY A 110 8.29 -3.38 -9.91
C GLY A 110 7.48 -2.47 -10.84
N LEU A 111 8.06 -1.37 -11.31
CA LEU A 111 7.41 -0.46 -12.27
C LEU A 111 7.23 -1.11 -13.66
N GLU A 112 8.23 -1.85 -14.11
CA GLU A 112 8.15 -2.61 -15.37
C GLU A 112 7.06 -3.70 -15.28
N ALA A 113 7.01 -4.43 -14.14
CA ALA A 113 5.96 -5.41 -13.88
C ALA A 113 4.58 -4.75 -13.84
N ALA A 114 4.42 -3.62 -13.13
CA ALA A 114 3.16 -2.88 -13.06
C ALA A 114 2.67 -2.44 -14.44
N SER A 115 3.57 -1.87 -15.27
CA SER A 115 3.25 -1.48 -16.65
C SER A 115 2.74 -2.65 -17.49
N ALA A 116 3.33 -3.84 -17.32
CA ALA A 116 2.91 -5.05 -18.04
C ALA A 116 1.56 -5.60 -17.51
N LEU A 117 1.32 -5.53 -16.22
CA LEU A 117 0.11 -6.04 -15.56
C LEU A 117 -1.12 -5.17 -15.86
N VAL A 118 -0.96 -3.84 -15.81
CA VAL A 118 -2.05 -2.89 -16.12
C VAL A 118 -2.53 -3.07 -17.56
N LYS A 119 -1.65 -3.29 -18.54
CA LYS A 119 -2.00 -3.60 -19.93
C LYS A 119 -2.82 -4.90 -20.08
N GLN A 120 -2.78 -5.77 -19.08
CA GLN A 120 -3.54 -7.02 -19.01
C GLN A 120 -4.81 -6.88 -18.14
N GLY A 121 -5.15 -5.67 -17.69
CA GLY A 121 -6.32 -5.40 -16.84
C GLY A 121 -6.16 -5.85 -15.39
N ILE A 122 -4.93 -6.09 -14.93
CA ILE A 122 -4.65 -6.43 -13.53
C ILE A 122 -4.41 -5.14 -12.76
N ARG A 123 -5.19 -4.92 -11.70
CA ARG A 123 -5.10 -3.75 -10.83
C ARG A 123 -3.87 -3.83 -9.93
N VAL A 124 -3.21 -2.71 -9.69
CA VAL A 124 -1.97 -2.66 -8.93
C VAL A 124 -2.00 -1.62 -7.80
N ASN A 125 -1.27 -1.90 -6.73
CA ASN A 125 -0.96 -0.97 -5.66
C ASN A 125 0.56 -0.83 -5.53
N MET A 126 1.11 0.30 -5.95
CA MET A 126 2.56 0.55 -5.93
C MET A 126 2.99 1.05 -4.55
N THR A 127 3.75 0.22 -3.85
CA THR A 127 4.06 0.41 -2.43
C THR A 127 5.50 0.86 -2.16
N LEU A 128 5.75 1.29 -0.91
CA LEU A 128 7.04 1.80 -0.46
C LEU A 128 7.44 3.08 -1.22
N CYS A 129 6.46 3.99 -1.37
CA CYS A 129 6.66 5.32 -1.94
C CYS A 129 7.14 6.30 -0.85
N PHE A 130 8.25 7.00 -1.11
CA PHE A 130 8.87 7.96 -0.19
C PHE A 130 9.23 9.28 -0.86
N THR A 131 9.02 9.42 -2.17
CA THR A 131 9.30 10.66 -2.91
C THR A 131 8.23 10.95 -3.96
N GLN A 132 8.10 12.24 -4.32
CA GLN A 132 7.24 12.66 -5.43
C GLN A 132 7.73 12.09 -6.77
N GLN A 133 9.03 11.93 -6.96
CA GLN A 133 9.63 11.32 -8.14
C GLN A 133 9.16 9.85 -8.30
N GLN A 134 9.11 9.09 -7.21
CA GLN A 134 8.57 7.73 -7.23
C GLN A 134 7.09 7.71 -7.60
N ALA A 135 6.28 8.62 -7.04
CA ALA A 135 4.85 8.73 -7.38
C ALA A 135 4.63 9.12 -8.85
N ALA A 136 5.42 10.07 -9.38
CA ALA A 136 5.39 10.45 -10.78
C ALA A 136 5.82 9.29 -11.71
N ALA A 137 6.81 8.49 -11.31
CA ALA A 137 7.21 7.29 -12.05
C ALA A 137 6.08 6.25 -12.12
N VAL A 138 5.33 6.06 -11.02
CA VAL A 138 4.13 5.18 -11.01
C VAL A 138 3.10 5.69 -12.01
N TYR A 139 2.78 6.98 -11.97
CA TYR A 139 1.84 7.59 -12.91
C TYR A 139 2.25 7.33 -14.35
N ALA A 140 3.51 7.60 -14.70
CA ALA A 140 4.00 7.43 -16.07
C ALA A 140 4.08 5.94 -16.50
N ALA A 141 4.42 5.02 -15.61
CA ALA A 141 4.51 3.59 -15.89
C ALA A 141 3.15 2.92 -16.12
N THR A 142 2.09 3.48 -15.55
CA THR A 142 0.74 2.89 -15.56
C THR A 142 -0.24 3.64 -16.45
N LYS A 143 0.26 4.49 -17.36
CA LYS A 143 -0.57 5.19 -18.35
C LYS A 143 -1.46 4.23 -19.13
N GLY A 144 -2.74 4.62 -19.29
CA GLY A 144 -3.77 3.82 -19.94
C GLY A 144 -4.62 3.00 -18.96
N ALA A 145 -4.27 2.95 -17.69
CA ALA A 145 -5.15 2.42 -16.65
C ALA A 145 -6.37 3.33 -16.45
N LYS A 146 -7.43 2.77 -15.90
CA LYS A 146 -8.63 3.52 -15.50
C LYS A 146 -8.56 3.92 -14.04
N LYS A 147 -9.36 4.91 -13.66
CA LYS A 147 -9.55 5.26 -12.26
C LYS A 147 -9.99 4.04 -11.45
N GLY A 148 -9.36 3.84 -10.28
CA GLY A 148 -9.57 2.69 -9.42
C GLY A 148 -8.74 1.45 -9.78
N GLU A 149 -7.89 1.50 -10.81
CA GLU A 149 -7.03 0.36 -11.20
C GLU A 149 -5.60 0.49 -10.66
N VAL A 150 -5.17 1.69 -10.29
CA VAL A 150 -3.81 1.94 -9.81
C VAL A 150 -3.83 2.75 -8.52
N PHE A 151 -3.19 2.22 -7.50
CA PHE A 151 -2.89 2.96 -6.27
C PHE A 151 -1.40 3.20 -6.16
N VAL A 152 -1.02 4.35 -5.61
CA VAL A 152 0.33 4.62 -5.11
C VAL A 152 0.27 4.83 -3.61
N SER A 153 1.14 4.17 -2.85
CA SER A 153 1.11 4.18 -1.39
C SER A 153 2.30 4.96 -0.81
N PRO A 154 2.20 6.29 -0.58
CA PRO A 154 3.17 7.03 0.21
C PRO A 154 3.13 6.61 1.69
N PHE A 155 4.33 6.39 2.27
CA PHE A 155 4.49 5.89 3.63
C PHE A 155 4.81 7.01 4.62
N ILE A 156 3.79 7.50 5.34
CA ILE A 156 3.89 8.61 6.28
C ILE A 156 4.83 8.28 7.44
N GLY A 157 4.48 7.31 8.25
CA GLY A 157 5.15 7.06 9.52
C GLY A 157 6.62 6.64 9.39
N ARG A 158 7.05 6.04 8.27
CA ARG A 158 8.47 5.74 8.06
C ARG A 158 9.31 6.97 7.73
N LEU A 159 8.73 7.99 7.11
CA LEU A 159 9.37 9.29 6.93
C LEU A 159 9.47 10.02 8.26
N ASP A 160 8.40 10.01 9.07
CA ASP A 160 8.40 10.60 10.41
C ASP A 160 9.44 9.97 11.33
N ASP A 161 9.68 8.65 11.21
CA ASP A 161 10.77 7.93 11.93
C ASP A 161 12.17 8.48 11.56
N LYS A 162 12.26 9.23 10.43
CA LYS A 162 13.48 9.94 9.98
C LYS A 162 13.42 11.45 10.19
N ALA A 163 12.48 11.91 11.00
CA ALA A 163 12.22 13.33 11.23
C ALA A 163 11.89 14.13 9.96
N ILE A 164 11.27 13.47 8.96
CA ILE A 164 10.77 14.07 7.70
C ILE A 164 9.24 14.03 7.73
N ASN A 165 8.57 15.11 7.36
CA ASN A 165 7.11 15.19 7.40
C ASN A 165 6.47 14.32 6.28
N GLY A 166 6.04 13.10 6.63
CA GLY A 166 5.42 12.19 5.68
C GLY A 166 4.06 12.66 5.16
N LEU A 167 3.34 13.50 5.91
CA LEU A 167 2.08 14.09 5.45
C LEU A 167 2.28 15.05 4.27
N ASP A 168 3.40 15.76 4.22
CA ASP A 168 3.72 16.62 3.07
C ASP A 168 3.87 15.79 1.79
N LEU A 169 4.43 14.59 1.86
CA LEU A 169 4.50 13.71 0.70
C LEU A 169 3.12 13.34 0.17
N VAL A 170 2.18 12.97 1.06
CA VAL A 170 0.79 12.68 0.67
C VAL A 170 0.15 13.89 0.02
N LYS A 171 0.24 15.06 0.67
CA LYS A 171 -0.28 16.34 0.18
C LYS A 171 0.28 16.67 -1.21
N ASN A 172 1.58 16.52 -1.39
CA ASN A 172 2.26 16.84 -2.65
C ASN A 172 1.86 15.84 -3.76
N CYS A 173 1.67 14.56 -3.45
CA CYS A 173 1.17 13.58 -4.42
C CYS A 173 -0.28 13.90 -4.84
N VAL A 174 -1.16 14.22 -3.88
CA VAL A 174 -2.55 14.62 -4.17
C VAL A 174 -2.57 15.86 -5.07
N GLU A 175 -1.74 16.87 -4.78
CA GLU A 175 -1.66 18.09 -5.58
C GLU A 175 -1.12 17.80 -6.99
N MET A 176 -0.04 17.03 -7.09
CA MET A 176 0.59 16.67 -8.37
C MET A 176 -0.38 15.96 -9.31
N PHE A 177 -1.19 15.03 -8.80
CA PHE A 177 -2.11 14.25 -9.63
C PHE A 177 -3.38 14.99 -10.05
N LYS A 178 -3.66 16.17 -9.50
CA LYS A 178 -4.71 17.06 -10.03
C LYS A 178 -4.43 17.50 -11.48
N ALA A 179 -3.17 17.54 -11.89
CA ALA A 179 -2.77 17.85 -13.26
C ALA A 179 -2.86 16.63 -14.20
N GLY A 180 -3.15 15.44 -13.66
CA GLY A 180 -3.23 14.18 -14.41
C GLY A 180 -4.65 13.82 -14.88
N ASP A 181 -4.79 12.62 -15.42
CA ASP A 181 -6.07 12.06 -15.92
C ASP A 181 -6.86 11.29 -14.83
N GLY A 182 -6.32 11.23 -13.59
CA GLY A 182 -6.97 10.62 -12.44
C GLY A 182 -6.92 9.07 -12.42
N HIS A 183 -6.07 8.43 -13.23
CA HIS A 183 -5.96 6.97 -13.20
C HIS A 183 -5.20 6.43 -11.98
N VAL A 184 -4.33 7.24 -11.35
CA VAL A 184 -3.62 6.89 -10.11
C VAL A 184 -4.31 7.52 -8.92
N GLU A 185 -4.69 6.73 -7.93
CA GLU A 185 -5.23 7.18 -6.66
C GLU A 185 -4.16 7.12 -5.57
N VAL A 186 -4.09 8.18 -4.75
CA VAL A 186 -3.15 8.27 -3.62
C VAL A 186 -3.71 7.51 -2.43
N LEU A 187 -3.02 6.43 -2.02
CA LEU A 187 -3.34 5.63 -0.86
C LEU A 187 -2.37 5.98 0.28
N ALA A 188 -2.77 6.85 1.20
CA ALA A 188 -1.98 7.20 2.37
C ALA A 188 -1.77 5.98 3.27
N ALA A 189 -0.51 5.57 3.45
CA ALA A 189 -0.14 4.35 4.16
C ALA A 189 0.84 4.60 5.31
N SER A 190 1.07 3.57 6.13
CA SER A 190 1.94 3.67 7.31
C SER A 190 1.47 4.76 8.29
N THR A 191 0.15 4.89 8.45
CA THR A 191 -0.44 5.77 9.47
C THR A 191 -0.09 5.25 10.87
N ARG A 192 0.31 6.15 11.77
CA ARG A 192 0.80 5.78 13.12
C ARG A 192 -0.11 6.23 14.24
N ASN A 193 -0.97 7.20 13.99
CA ASN A 193 -1.83 7.82 15.00
C ASN A 193 -3.08 8.45 14.35
N LEU A 194 -4.00 8.91 15.17
CA LEU A 194 -5.24 9.52 14.72
C LEU A 194 -5.01 10.86 13.99
N TYR A 195 -3.94 11.60 14.33
CA TYR A 195 -3.59 12.83 13.61
C TYR A 195 -3.28 12.55 12.13
N HIS A 196 -2.47 11.51 11.82
CA HIS A 196 -2.20 11.12 10.43
C HIS A 196 -3.48 10.79 9.65
N HIS A 197 -4.40 10.03 10.28
CA HIS A 197 -5.65 9.65 9.66
C HIS A 197 -6.51 10.88 9.32
N LEU A 198 -6.70 11.78 10.28
CA LEU A 198 -7.53 12.97 10.11
C LEU A 198 -6.90 13.99 9.13
N ALA A 199 -5.58 14.18 9.19
CA ALA A 199 -4.87 15.05 8.26
C ALA A 199 -5.01 14.55 6.81
N CYS A 200 -4.94 13.23 6.58
CA CYS A 200 -5.17 12.65 5.25
C CYS A 200 -6.61 12.84 4.75
N LEU A 201 -7.61 12.77 5.64
CA LEU A 201 -9.00 13.12 5.31
C LEU A 201 -9.11 14.58 4.89
N GLU A 202 -8.53 15.50 5.67
CA GLU A 202 -8.60 16.94 5.43
C GLU A 202 -7.92 17.34 4.11
N MET A 203 -6.76 16.72 3.78
CA MET A 203 -6.07 17.03 2.53
C MET A 203 -6.68 16.33 1.31
N GLY A 204 -7.69 15.47 1.48
CA GLY A 204 -8.41 14.82 0.39
C GLY A 204 -7.61 13.71 -0.30
N ALA A 205 -6.83 12.91 0.46
CA ALA A 205 -6.26 11.67 -0.06
C ALA A 205 -7.38 10.78 -0.59
N ASP A 206 -7.17 10.12 -1.73
CA ASP A 206 -8.21 9.26 -2.33
C ASP A 206 -8.55 8.07 -1.43
N ILE A 207 -7.52 7.52 -0.76
CA ILE A 207 -7.63 6.35 0.11
C ILE A 207 -6.73 6.56 1.33
N ILE A 208 -7.18 6.10 2.50
CA ILE A 208 -6.35 6.01 3.71
C ILE A 208 -6.40 4.59 4.24
N THR A 209 -5.24 3.96 4.44
CA THR A 209 -5.18 2.68 5.13
C THR A 209 -4.62 2.87 6.54
N SER A 210 -5.37 2.39 7.53
CA SER A 210 -5.03 2.55 8.95
C SER A 210 -5.19 1.25 9.72
N PRO A 211 -4.35 0.99 10.73
CA PRO A 211 -4.57 -0.10 11.68
C PRO A 211 -5.92 0.01 12.41
N LEU A 212 -6.45 -1.12 12.83
CA LEU A 212 -7.73 -1.19 13.56
C LEU A 212 -7.77 -0.27 14.78
N THR A 213 -6.65 -0.13 15.50
CA THR A 213 -6.55 0.75 16.68
C THR A 213 -6.84 2.21 16.34
N ILE A 214 -6.37 2.69 15.19
CA ILE A 214 -6.61 4.08 14.74
C ILE A 214 -8.08 4.23 14.30
N LEU A 215 -8.64 3.25 13.59
CA LEU A 215 -10.06 3.28 13.19
C LEU A 215 -10.99 3.29 14.42
N LYS A 216 -10.65 2.57 15.48
CA LYS A 216 -11.35 2.64 16.78
C LYS A 216 -11.27 4.04 17.38
N GLN A 217 -10.06 4.59 17.49
CA GLN A 217 -9.86 5.95 18.03
C GLN A 217 -10.67 6.99 17.27
N TRP A 218 -10.70 6.89 15.94
CA TRP A 218 -11.49 7.77 15.08
C TRP A 218 -12.98 7.66 15.37
N GLN A 219 -13.52 6.45 15.41
CA GLN A 219 -14.94 6.20 15.66
C GLN A 219 -15.38 6.63 17.07
N GLU A 220 -14.52 6.41 18.05
CA GLU A 220 -14.76 6.80 19.45
C GLU A 220 -14.51 8.30 19.69
N LYS A 221 -14.11 9.05 18.67
CA LYS A 221 -13.77 10.50 18.77
C LYS A 221 -12.77 10.80 19.86
N GLN A 222 -11.75 9.93 19.97
CA GLN A 222 -10.70 10.12 20.95
C GLN A 222 -9.91 11.41 20.72
N PRO A 223 -9.21 11.94 21.74
CA PRO A 223 -8.38 13.11 21.58
C PRO A 223 -7.30 12.92 20.51
N VAL A 224 -7.19 13.90 19.62
CA VAL A 224 -6.20 13.86 18.53
C VAL A 224 -4.83 14.23 19.11
N PRO A 225 -3.77 13.43 18.85
CA PRO A 225 -2.41 13.82 19.21
C PRO A 225 -2.03 15.15 18.56
N ALA A 226 -1.19 15.92 19.24
CA ALA A 226 -0.66 17.17 18.67
C ALA A 226 0.18 16.87 17.41
N GLU A 227 0.15 17.83 16.48
CA GLU A 227 1.02 17.79 15.32
C GLU A 227 2.50 17.80 15.74
N PRO A 228 3.34 16.91 15.19
CA PRO A 228 4.78 16.94 15.44
C PRO A 228 5.40 18.25 14.92
N THR A 229 6.13 18.98 15.76
CA THR A 229 6.73 20.28 15.40
C THR A 229 8.18 20.19 14.94
N ASN A 230 8.79 19.00 14.99
CA ASN A 230 10.22 18.77 14.73
C ASN A 230 10.49 18.03 13.40
N LEU A 231 9.48 17.87 12.55
CA LEU A 231 9.63 17.19 11.26
C LEU A 231 10.10 18.19 10.19
N GLN A 232 11.06 17.76 9.36
CA GLN A 232 11.50 18.54 8.22
C GLN A 232 10.46 18.51 7.11
N PRO A 233 10.05 19.65 6.55
CA PRO A 233 9.03 19.68 5.50
C PRO A 233 9.56 19.15 4.18
N ILE A 234 8.66 18.55 3.39
CA ILE A 234 8.92 18.16 1.99
C ILE A 234 8.29 19.22 1.07
N GLY A 235 9.15 19.96 0.36
CA GLY A 235 8.69 20.95 -0.63
C GLY A 235 7.99 20.28 -1.82
N TYR A 236 7.06 20.99 -2.44
CA TYR A 236 6.41 20.52 -3.67
C TYR A 236 7.38 20.56 -4.86
N GLU A 237 7.43 19.46 -5.64
CA GLU A 237 8.19 19.37 -6.88
C GLU A 237 7.23 19.47 -8.08
N ASN A 238 7.46 20.42 -8.96
CA ASN A 238 6.70 20.53 -10.21
C ASN A 238 7.26 19.53 -11.24
N LEU A 239 6.72 18.33 -11.27
CA LEU A 239 7.15 17.23 -12.13
C LEU A 239 6.27 17.11 -13.37
N ASP A 240 6.89 16.93 -14.54
CA ASP A 240 6.17 16.64 -15.78
C ASP A 240 5.76 15.17 -15.84
N LEU A 241 4.48 14.89 -15.59
CA LEU A 241 3.90 13.55 -15.62
C LEU A 241 3.90 12.88 -17.01
N ASN A 242 4.27 13.61 -18.06
CA ASN A 242 4.36 13.08 -19.42
C ASN A 242 5.72 12.45 -19.76
N LYS A 243 6.71 12.67 -18.91
CA LYS A 243 8.02 12.03 -19.08
C LYS A 243 7.92 10.51 -18.97
N PRO A 244 8.81 9.78 -19.67
CA PRO A 244 9.00 8.34 -19.42
C PRO A 244 9.32 8.07 -17.94
N TRP A 245 8.74 7.04 -17.38
CA TRP A 245 8.96 6.71 -15.97
C TRP A 245 10.45 6.44 -15.63
N THR A 246 11.24 6.03 -16.61
CA THR A 246 12.68 5.80 -16.49
C THR A 246 13.51 7.07 -16.27
N GLU A 247 12.94 8.25 -16.47
CA GLU A 247 13.62 9.54 -16.26
C GLU A 247 13.43 10.08 -14.84
N PHE A 248 12.59 9.45 -14.02
CA PHE A 248 12.42 9.84 -12.63
C PHE A 248 13.44 9.12 -11.73
N ASN A 249 13.92 9.82 -10.70
CA ASN A 249 14.74 9.19 -9.67
C ASN A 249 13.86 8.40 -8.70
N ILE A 250 13.89 7.07 -8.83
CA ILE A 250 13.10 6.17 -7.99
C ILE A 250 13.91 5.54 -6.83
N GLN A 251 15.19 5.87 -6.72
CA GLN A 251 16.06 5.32 -5.67
C GLN A 251 15.76 6.01 -4.33
N HIS A 252 15.48 5.20 -3.31
CA HIS A 252 15.30 5.69 -1.94
C HIS A 252 15.67 4.62 -0.92
N GLU A 253 16.43 5.00 0.10
CA GLU A 253 16.91 4.07 1.13
C GLU A 253 15.78 3.36 1.89
N LEU A 254 14.68 4.07 2.18
CA LEU A 254 13.52 3.49 2.88
C LEU A 254 12.74 2.51 2.01
N THR A 255 12.79 2.62 0.68
CA THR A 255 12.23 1.60 -0.22
C THR A 255 13.02 0.30 -0.08
N VAL A 256 14.35 0.38 -0.13
CA VAL A 256 15.23 -0.78 0.05
C VAL A 256 15.03 -1.41 1.44
N ALA A 257 15.12 -0.61 2.49
CA ALA A 257 14.89 -1.07 3.86
C ALA A 257 13.48 -1.67 4.06
N GLY A 258 12.49 -1.15 3.36
CA GLY A 258 11.12 -1.66 3.38
C GLY A 258 11.01 -3.03 2.75
N ILE A 259 11.63 -3.23 1.59
CA ILE A 259 11.71 -4.53 0.91
C ILE A 259 12.41 -5.55 1.80
N ASP A 260 13.60 -5.22 2.31
CA ASP A 260 14.37 -6.10 3.18
C ASP A 260 13.57 -6.51 4.43
N LYS A 261 12.82 -5.58 5.03
CA LYS A 261 11.96 -5.87 6.18
C LYS A 261 10.82 -6.83 5.82
N PHE A 262 10.14 -6.60 4.70
CA PHE A 262 9.03 -7.46 4.26
C PHE A 262 9.52 -8.87 3.93
N CYS A 263 10.65 -8.99 3.23
CA CYS A 263 11.29 -10.27 2.95
C CYS A 263 11.70 -10.99 4.25
N SER A 264 12.38 -10.29 5.16
CA SER A 264 12.80 -10.87 6.44
C SER A 264 11.62 -11.39 7.25
N ASP A 265 10.52 -10.64 7.34
CA ASP A 265 9.32 -11.07 8.08
C ASP A 265 8.66 -12.29 7.44
N TRP A 266 8.63 -12.33 6.10
CA TRP A 266 8.10 -13.47 5.35
C TRP A 266 8.97 -14.71 5.49
N ASP A 267 10.29 -14.56 5.31
CA ASP A 267 11.24 -15.66 5.37
C ASP A 267 11.28 -16.31 6.76
N GLN A 268 11.01 -15.53 7.82
CA GLN A 268 10.85 -16.06 9.16
C GLN A 268 9.68 -17.03 9.31
N LEU A 269 8.71 -17.01 8.41
CA LEU A 269 7.62 -18.01 8.39
C LEU A 269 8.02 -19.32 7.71
N ILE A 270 9.07 -19.30 6.89
CA ILE A 270 9.46 -20.46 6.07
C ILE A 270 10.38 -21.38 6.86
N LEU A 271 10.20 -22.68 6.67
CA LEU A 271 11.10 -23.71 7.18
C LEU A 271 12.49 -23.54 6.54
N PRO A 272 13.59 -23.73 7.32
CA PRO A 272 14.95 -23.67 6.79
C PRO A 272 15.19 -24.69 5.68
#